data_9677ba22c50f6ff748d9c93ff1f8896a
#
_entry.id   9677ba22c50f6ff748d9c93ff1f8896a
#
_cell.length_a   1.000
_cell.length_b   1.000
_cell.length_c   1.000
_cell.angle_alpha   90.00
_cell.angle_beta   90.00
_cell.angle_gamma   90.00
#
_symmetry.space_group_name_H-M   'P 1'
#
loop_
_entity.id
_entity.type
_entity.pdbx_description
1 polymer ?
#
loop_
_entity_poly.entity_id
_entity_poly.type
_entity_poly.pdbx_seq_one_letter_code
_entity_poly.pdbx_strand_id
1 'polypeptide(L)'
;MMIRPSSALRNEYTQISELAKASGEPIFITNKGEDDGVFMSMEAFEAREKMYRHRDQVYLAEVSRLNGEPTFTQEELDRRMEALFDAYSE
;
A
#
# COMPACT_ATOMS: atom_id res chain seq x y z
N MET A 1 -3.19 1.48 -16.76
CA MET A 1 -1.94 1.26 -15.99
C MET A 1 -0.86 2.18 -16.53
N MET A 2 -0.20 2.92 -15.65
CA MET A 2 0.87 3.84 -16.06
C MET A 2 2.23 3.19 -15.87
N ILE A 3 3.05 3.22 -16.91
CA ILE A 3 4.38 2.64 -16.90
C ILE A 3 5.36 3.69 -17.43
N ARG A 4 6.46 3.90 -16.72
CA ARG A 4 7.50 4.83 -17.12
C ARG A 4 8.87 4.21 -16.89
N PRO A 5 9.86 4.49 -17.74
CA PRO A 5 11.22 3.98 -17.54
C PRO A 5 11.92 4.73 -16.40
N SER A 6 12.92 4.11 -15.80
CA SER A 6 13.70 4.71 -14.71
C SER A 6 14.39 6.00 -15.14
N SER A 7 14.76 6.12 -16.41
CA SER A 7 15.35 7.35 -16.95
C SER A 7 14.39 8.53 -16.88
N ALA A 8 13.09 8.29 -17.09
CA ALA A 8 12.08 9.34 -16.94
C ALA A 8 11.96 9.81 -15.49
N LEU A 9 12.01 8.89 -14.53
CA LEU A 9 11.99 9.25 -13.12
C LEU A 9 13.20 10.13 -12.75
N ARG A 10 14.35 9.82 -13.29
CA ARG A 10 15.57 10.59 -13.03
C ARG A 10 15.56 11.97 -13.71
N ASN A 11 15.14 12.03 -14.97
CA ASN A 11 15.22 13.23 -15.78
C ASN A 11 13.96 14.13 -15.73
N GLU A 12 12.81 13.52 -15.43
CA GLU A 12 11.50 14.17 -15.43
C GLU A 12 10.77 13.98 -14.10
N TYR A 13 11.51 14.02 -13.01
CA TYR A 13 10.96 13.74 -11.67
C TYR A 13 9.76 14.61 -11.35
N THR A 14 9.82 15.92 -11.61
CA THR A 14 8.73 16.84 -11.31
C THR A 14 7.44 16.45 -12.03
N GLN A 15 7.55 16.08 -13.30
CA GLN A 15 6.39 15.65 -14.10
C GLN A 15 5.81 14.34 -13.58
N ILE A 16 6.66 13.39 -13.25
CA ILE A 16 6.24 12.09 -12.68
C ILE A 16 5.56 12.31 -11.33
N SER A 17 6.11 13.16 -10.49
CA SER A 17 5.54 13.48 -9.18
C SER A 17 4.17 14.14 -9.31
N GLU A 18 4.01 15.09 -10.22
CA GLU A 18 2.73 15.75 -10.48
C GLU A 18 1.70 14.79 -11.03
N LEU A 19 2.10 13.90 -11.94
CA LEU A 19 1.22 12.88 -12.50
C LEU A 19 0.74 11.92 -11.40
N ALA A 20 1.62 11.49 -10.53
CA ALA A 20 1.26 10.62 -9.41
C ALA A 20 0.25 11.29 -8.47
N LYS A 21 0.46 12.57 -8.15
CA LYS A 21 -0.46 13.32 -7.29
C LYS A 21 -1.81 13.56 -7.95
N ALA A 22 -1.82 13.89 -9.23
CA ALA A 22 -3.06 14.17 -9.96
C ALA A 22 -3.89 12.94 -10.19
N SER A 23 -3.27 11.80 -10.51
CA SER A 23 -3.98 10.56 -10.81
C SER A 23 -4.38 9.77 -9.57
N GLY A 24 -3.62 9.88 -8.48
CA GLY A 24 -3.82 9.05 -7.30
C GLY A 24 -3.51 7.58 -7.53
N GLU A 25 -2.91 7.23 -8.65
CA GLU A 25 -2.61 5.84 -9.04
C GLU A 25 -1.10 5.57 -9.00
N PRO A 26 -0.70 4.31 -8.83
CA PRO A 26 0.71 3.96 -8.89
C PRO A 26 1.25 4.05 -10.31
N ILE A 27 2.50 4.49 -10.43
CA ILE A 27 3.25 4.52 -11.68
C ILE A 27 4.33 3.45 -11.59
N PHE A 28 4.26 2.48 -12.49
CA PHE A 28 5.23 1.38 -12.50
C PHE A 28 6.51 1.85 -13.18
N ILE A 29 7.63 1.67 -12.51
CA ILE A 29 8.94 2.07 -13.01
C ILE A 29 9.67 0.84 -13.50
N THR A 30 10.14 0.89 -14.75
CA THR A 30 10.90 -0.18 -15.35
C THR A 30 12.36 0.21 -15.52
N ASN A 31 13.23 -0.77 -15.51
CA ASN A 31 14.65 -0.58 -15.77
C ASN A 31 15.09 -1.66 -16.74
N LYS A 32 15.61 -1.23 -17.91
CA LYS A 32 16.03 -2.13 -18.99
C LYS A 32 14.92 -3.12 -19.40
N GLY A 33 13.68 -2.64 -19.43
CA GLY A 33 12.53 -3.45 -19.82
C GLY A 33 11.97 -4.36 -18.74
N GLU A 34 12.56 -4.36 -17.55
CA GLU A 34 12.09 -5.16 -16.42
C GLU A 34 11.47 -4.29 -15.33
N ASP A 35 10.53 -4.85 -14.58
CA ASP A 35 9.90 -4.17 -13.47
C ASP A 35 10.93 -3.90 -12.37
N ASP A 36 11.05 -2.64 -11.98
CA ASP A 36 12.03 -2.20 -10.98
C ASP A 36 11.37 -1.69 -9.70
N GLY A 37 10.29 -0.95 -9.83
CA GLY A 37 9.64 -0.39 -8.66
C GLY A 37 8.33 0.29 -9.00
N VAL A 38 7.77 0.93 -7.98
CA VAL A 38 6.51 1.67 -8.08
C VAL A 38 6.68 3.04 -7.45
N PHE A 39 6.20 4.06 -8.15
CA PHE A 39 6.17 5.42 -7.64
C PHE A 39 4.71 5.85 -7.44
N MET A 40 4.40 6.38 -6.27
CA MET A 40 3.06 6.92 -5.99
C MET A 40 3.16 8.07 -4.99
N SER A 41 2.11 8.90 -4.93
CA SER A 41 2.06 9.97 -3.96
C SER A 41 1.92 9.40 -2.54
N MET A 42 2.40 10.13 -1.54
CA MET A 42 2.24 9.73 -0.14
C MET A 42 0.77 9.62 0.25
N GLU A 43 -0.07 10.51 -0.26
CA GLU A 43 -1.50 10.48 -0.01
C GLU A 43 -2.13 9.19 -0.54
N ALA A 44 -1.80 8.79 -1.77
CA ALA A 44 -2.29 7.55 -2.37
C ALA A 44 -1.78 6.32 -1.60
N PHE A 45 -0.53 6.34 -1.20
CA PHE A 45 0.05 5.26 -0.40
C PHE A 45 -0.64 5.11 0.95
N GLU A 46 -0.85 6.21 1.66
CA GLU A 46 -1.53 6.19 2.95
C GLU A 46 -2.98 5.72 2.86
N ALA A 47 -3.70 6.14 1.82
CA ALA A 47 -5.07 5.70 1.57
C ALA A 47 -5.12 4.19 1.31
N ARG A 48 -4.17 3.68 0.53
CA ARG A 48 -4.05 2.25 0.24
C ARG A 48 -3.76 1.44 1.50
N GLU A 49 -2.86 1.91 2.36
CA GLU A 49 -2.54 1.29 3.64
C GLU A 49 -3.76 1.21 4.55
N LYS A 50 -4.51 2.29 4.68
CA LYS A 50 -5.74 2.32 5.47
C LYS A 50 -6.79 1.33 4.96
N MET A 51 -6.95 1.23 3.66
CA MET A 51 -7.90 0.30 3.05
C MET A 51 -7.54 -1.16 3.37
N TYR A 52 -6.27 -1.53 3.25
CA TYR A 52 -5.82 -2.88 3.56
C TYR A 52 -5.97 -3.20 5.05
N ARG A 53 -5.63 -2.28 5.93
CA ARG A 53 -5.83 -2.46 7.38
C ARG A 53 -7.30 -2.71 7.71
N HIS A 54 -8.18 -1.92 7.15
CA HIS A 54 -9.62 -2.06 7.39
C HIS A 54 -10.14 -3.43 6.94
N ARG A 55 -9.77 -3.87 5.75
CA ARG A 55 -10.16 -5.17 5.21
C ARG A 55 -9.69 -6.32 6.10
N ASP A 56 -8.46 -6.28 6.55
CA ASP A 56 -7.89 -7.31 7.40
C ASP A 56 -8.56 -7.36 8.77
N GLN A 57 -8.88 -6.22 9.34
CA GLN A 57 -9.59 -6.14 10.61
C GLN A 57 -10.99 -6.75 10.52
N VAL A 58 -11.72 -6.45 9.47
CA VAL A 58 -13.06 -7.01 9.24
C VAL A 58 -12.97 -8.52 9.05
N TYR A 59 -12.02 -9.01 8.28
CA TYR A 59 -11.82 -10.43 8.05
C TYR A 59 -11.52 -11.17 9.35
N LEU A 60 -10.61 -10.66 10.17
CA LEU A 60 -10.24 -11.29 11.44
C LEU A 60 -11.42 -11.33 12.42
N ALA A 61 -12.19 -10.25 12.49
CA ALA A 61 -13.37 -10.19 13.35
C ALA A 61 -14.42 -11.23 12.94
N GLU A 62 -14.65 -11.41 11.65
CA GLU A 62 -15.59 -12.41 11.14
C GLU A 62 -15.13 -13.84 11.41
N VAL A 63 -13.89 -14.14 11.20
CA VAL A 63 -13.33 -15.47 11.45
C VAL A 63 -13.44 -15.82 12.94
N SER A 64 -13.11 -14.90 13.83
CA SER A 64 -13.23 -15.09 15.26
C SER A 64 -14.67 -15.34 15.68
N ARG A 65 -15.63 -14.60 15.11
CA ARG A 65 -17.06 -14.77 15.40
C ARG A 65 -17.57 -16.14 14.93
N LEU A 66 -17.19 -16.56 13.74
CA LEU A 66 -17.59 -17.85 13.16
C LEU A 66 -17.05 -19.04 13.94
N ASN A 67 -15.86 -18.90 14.50
CA ASN A 67 -15.22 -19.94 15.29
C ASN A 67 -15.65 -19.95 16.76
N GLY A 68 -16.54 -19.03 17.16
CA GLY A 68 -17.00 -18.91 18.54
C GLY A 68 -15.97 -18.32 19.48
N GLU A 69 -14.89 -17.77 18.97
CA GLU A 69 -13.87 -17.12 19.77
C GLU A 69 -14.27 -15.69 20.13
N PRO A 70 -13.77 -15.12 21.26
CA PRO A 70 -14.05 -13.74 21.59
C PRO A 70 -13.47 -12.83 20.51
N THR A 71 -14.23 -11.79 20.14
CA THR A 71 -13.76 -10.80 19.18
C THR A 71 -12.64 -9.98 19.80
N PHE A 72 -11.65 -9.64 18.98
CA PHE A 72 -10.58 -8.75 19.41
C PHE A 72 -11.06 -7.31 19.52
N THR A 73 -10.49 -6.55 20.44
CA THR A 73 -10.71 -5.12 20.49
C THR A 73 -10.03 -4.46 19.30
N GLN A 74 -10.47 -3.25 18.96
CA GLN A 74 -9.83 -2.47 17.89
C GLN A 74 -8.35 -2.26 18.18
N GLU A 75 -7.98 -1.99 19.41
CA GLU A 75 -6.61 -1.80 19.84
C GLU A 75 -5.76 -3.06 19.63
N GLU A 76 -6.29 -4.22 19.95
CA GLU A 76 -5.60 -5.50 19.74
C GLU A 76 -5.40 -5.80 18.27
N LEU A 77 -6.40 -5.52 17.44
CA LEU A 77 -6.29 -5.68 15.99
C LEU A 77 -5.24 -4.75 15.41
N ASP A 78 -5.22 -3.50 15.83
CA ASP A 78 -4.24 -2.52 15.36
C ASP A 78 -2.82 -2.94 15.71
N ARG A 79 -2.60 -3.43 16.92
CA ARG A 79 -1.29 -3.93 17.34
C ARG A 79 -0.82 -5.13 16.51
N ARG A 80 -1.73 -6.06 16.21
CA ARG A 80 -1.42 -7.23 15.38
C ARG A 80 -1.08 -6.83 13.96
N MET A 81 -1.83 -5.88 13.40
CA MET A 81 -1.56 -5.37 12.05
C MET A 81 -0.23 -4.63 11.97
N GLU A 82 0.09 -3.82 12.97
CA GLU A 82 1.39 -3.15 13.04
C GLU A 82 2.56 -4.14 13.10
N ALA A 83 2.41 -5.20 13.88
CA ALA A 83 3.43 -6.24 13.96
C ALA A 83 3.64 -6.92 12.61
N LEU A 84 2.57 -7.19 11.86
CA LEU A 84 2.67 -7.74 10.51
C LEU A 84 3.36 -6.79 9.55
N PHE A 85 3.01 -5.50 9.59
CA PHE A 85 3.65 -4.51 8.74
C PHE A 85 5.14 -4.36 9.06
N ASP A 86 5.51 -4.36 10.32
CA ASP A 86 6.91 -4.29 10.74
C ASP A 86 7.70 -5.50 10.25
N ALA A 87 7.08 -6.68 10.22
CA ALA A 87 7.71 -7.89 9.71
C ALA A 87 7.97 -7.82 8.20
N TYR A 88 7.17 -7.07 7.45
CA TYR A 88 7.27 -6.97 5.99
C TYR A 88 7.93 -5.69 5.50
N SER A 89 8.26 -4.75 6.37
CA SER A 89 8.77 -3.43 5.97
C SER A 89 10.29 -3.27 6.06
N GLU A 90 11.02 -4.32 6.01
CA GLU A 90 12.49 -4.25 5.95
C GLU A 90 12.99 -3.82 4.58
#